data_976f9e3cc3e75a46654e12d345ce7a4a
#
_entry.id   976f9e3cc3e75a46654e12d345ce7a4a
#
_cell.length_a   1.000
_cell.length_b   1.000
_cell.length_c   1.000
_cell.angle_alpha   90.00
_cell.angle_beta   90.00
_cell.angle_gamma   90.00
#
_symmetry.space_group_name_H-M   'P 1'
#
loop_
_entity.id
_entity.type
_entity.pdbx_description
1 polymer ?
#
loop_
_entity_poly.entity_id
_entity_poly.type
_entity_poly.pdbx_seq_one_letter_code
_entity_poly.pdbx_strand_id
1 'polypeptide(L)' 'MDRTELTDRDVSTILAALRYWQGAVNGMLPQPPAIVELASDGGRYPSLTGAEIDELCEQININGLMS' A
#
# COMPACT_ATOMS: atom_id res chain seq x y z
N MET A 1 -10.27 -17.98 -7.66
CA MET A 1 -11.49 -17.27 -7.31
C MET A 1 -11.48 -15.87 -7.88
N ASP A 2 -12.47 -15.56 -8.66
CA ASP A 2 -12.53 -14.23 -9.27
C ASP A 2 -13.31 -13.25 -8.40
N ARG A 3 -12.64 -12.19 -8.03
CA ARG A 3 -13.27 -11.11 -7.29
C ARG A 3 -13.09 -9.82 -8.06
N THR A 4 -14.19 -9.28 -8.51
CA THR A 4 -14.17 -8.03 -9.27
C THR A 4 -14.31 -6.81 -8.36
N GLU A 5 -14.70 -7.03 -7.12
CA GLU A 5 -14.89 -5.97 -6.15
C GLU A 5 -14.24 -6.33 -4.83
N LEU A 6 -13.76 -5.34 -4.15
CA LEU A 6 -13.18 -5.51 -2.81
C LEU A 6 -14.25 -5.20 -1.77
N THR A 7 -14.26 -5.98 -0.70
CA THR A 7 -15.15 -5.72 0.43
C THR A 7 -14.56 -4.61 1.29
N ASP A 8 -15.37 -4.07 2.20
CA ASP A 8 -14.88 -3.08 3.16
C ASP A 8 -13.74 -3.66 4.00
N ARG A 9 -13.82 -4.94 4.27
CA ARG A 9 -12.80 -5.65 5.03
C ARG A 9 -11.49 -5.72 4.25
N ASP A 10 -11.60 -5.96 2.95
CA ASP A 10 -10.42 -5.96 2.07
C ASP A 10 -9.77 -4.59 2.04
N VAL A 11 -10.57 -3.55 1.88
CA VAL A 11 -10.08 -2.17 1.83
C VAL A 11 -9.39 -1.80 3.15
N SER A 12 -10.00 -2.16 4.27
CA SER A 12 -9.39 -1.90 5.57
C SER A 12 -8.04 -2.58 5.72
N THR A 13 -7.93 -3.81 5.24
CA THR A 13 -6.67 -4.54 5.27
C THR A 13 -5.61 -3.88 4.40
N ILE A 14 -6.00 -3.44 3.22
CA ILE A 14 -5.09 -2.74 2.31
C ILE A 14 -4.60 -1.45 2.94
N LEU A 15 -5.50 -0.68 3.54
CA LEU A 15 -5.12 0.57 4.20
C LEU A 15 -4.16 0.32 5.36
N ALA A 16 -4.41 -0.70 6.16
CA ALA A 16 -3.52 -1.06 7.25
C ALA A 16 -2.13 -1.44 6.73
N ALA A 17 -2.07 -2.23 5.67
CA ALA A 17 -0.82 -2.64 5.05
C ALA A 17 -0.06 -1.43 4.50
N LEU A 18 -0.76 -0.50 3.86
CA LEU A 18 -0.14 0.71 3.33
C LEU A 18 0.40 1.60 4.44
N ARG A 19 -0.33 1.74 5.54
CA ARG A 19 0.15 2.53 6.67
C ARG A 19 1.37 1.89 7.33
N TYR A 20 1.38 0.57 7.42
CA TYR A 20 2.56 -0.13 7.93
C TYR A 20 3.77 0.13 7.01
N TRP A 21 3.58 0.01 5.71
CA TRP A 21 4.64 0.25 4.75
C TRP A 21 5.10 1.71 4.77
N GLN A 22 4.17 2.64 4.96
CA GLN A 22 4.51 4.05 5.11
C GLN A 22 5.47 4.26 6.28
N GLY A 23 5.23 3.60 7.41
CA GLY A 23 6.13 3.64 8.55
C GLY A 23 7.52 3.11 8.20
N ALA A 24 7.60 2.05 7.41
CA ALA A 24 8.87 1.48 6.99
C ALA A 24 9.62 2.44 6.04
N VAL A 25 8.91 3.04 5.09
CA VAL A 25 9.49 3.98 4.15
C VAL A 25 10.01 5.23 4.87
N ASN A 26 9.30 5.65 5.92
CA ASN A 26 9.72 6.80 6.72
C ASN A 26 10.82 6.46 7.74
N GLY A 27 11.29 5.22 7.75
CA GLY A 27 12.40 4.82 8.58
C GLY A 27 12.03 4.43 10.01
N MET A 28 10.74 4.29 10.30
CA MET A 28 10.27 3.94 11.64
C MET A 28 10.15 2.43 11.86
N LEU A 29 10.08 1.66 10.78
CA LEU A 29 9.91 0.21 10.83
C LEU A 29 10.92 -0.46 9.91
N PRO A 30 11.22 -1.74 10.14
CA PRO A 30 12.15 -2.48 9.26
C PRO A 30 11.61 -2.60 7.84
N GLN A 31 12.52 -2.69 6.88
CA GLN A 31 12.19 -2.91 5.47
C GLN A 31 12.78 -4.26 5.04
N PRO A 32 12.05 -5.37 5.24
CA PRO A 32 12.55 -6.67 4.79
C PRO A 32 12.81 -6.66 3.28
N PRO A 33 13.93 -7.23 2.82
CA PRO A 33 14.28 -7.18 1.39
C PRO A 33 13.19 -7.71 0.46
N ALA A 34 12.49 -8.76 0.86
CA ALA A 34 11.41 -9.32 0.04
C ALA A 34 10.27 -8.32 -0.16
N ILE A 35 9.97 -7.52 0.86
CA ILE A 35 8.90 -6.52 0.78
C ILE A 35 9.36 -5.33 -0.06
N VAL A 36 10.61 -4.92 0.09
CA VAL A 36 11.17 -3.84 -0.73
C VAL A 36 11.12 -4.22 -2.20
N GLU A 37 11.49 -5.47 -2.50
CA GLU A 37 11.46 -5.96 -3.87
C GLU A 37 10.03 -5.98 -4.43
N LEU A 38 9.07 -6.41 -3.63
CA LEU A 38 7.67 -6.40 -4.03
C LEU A 38 7.17 -4.99 -4.28
N ALA A 39 7.52 -4.05 -3.41
CA ALA A 39 7.07 -2.66 -3.52
C ALA A 39 7.59 -1.96 -4.76
N SER A 40 8.75 -2.39 -5.26
CA SER A 40 9.37 -1.80 -6.45
C SER A 40 9.23 -2.68 -7.69
N ASP A 41 8.51 -3.78 -7.58
CA ASP A 41 8.36 -4.77 -8.65
C ASP A 41 9.73 -5.22 -9.16
N GLY A 42 10.55 -5.75 -8.25
CA GLY A 42 11.88 -6.24 -8.58
C GLY A 42 12.86 -5.15 -9.00
N GLY A 43 12.60 -3.92 -8.60
CA GLY A 43 13.44 -2.78 -8.97
C GLY A 43 12.99 -2.08 -10.25
N ARG A 44 11.87 -2.50 -10.83
CA ARG A 44 11.37 -1.92 -12.07
C ARG A 44 10.89 -0.49 -11.88
N TYR A 45 10.28 -0.19 -10.72
CA TYR A 45 9.74 1.12 -10.41
C TYR A 45 10.29 1.62 -9.09
N PRO A 46 10.45 2.93 -8.94
CA PRO A 46 10.80 3.47 -7.62
C PRO A 46 9.63 3.26 -6.66
N SER A 47 9.94 2.90 -5.42
CA SER A 47 8.92 2.74 -4.39
C SER A 47 8.28 4.08 -4.08
N LEU A 48 7.01 4.06 -3.68
CA LEU A 48 6.33 5.27 -3.29
C LEU A 48 6.98 5.86 -2.03
N THR A 49 7.01 7.18 -1.97
CA THR A 49 7.45 7.89 -0.77
C THR A 49 6.33 7.85 0.28
N GLY A 50 6.66 8.24 1.51
CA GLY A 50 5.64 8.32 2.55
C GLY A 50 4.50 9.26 2.18
N ALA A 51 4.81 10.39 1.55
CA ALA A 51 3.78 11.34 1.10
C ALA A 51 2.89 10.75 0.02
N GLU A 52 3.48 10.01 -0.92
CA GLU A 52 2.72 9.36 -1.98
C GLU A 52 1.81 8.26 -1.43
N ILE A 53 2.28 7.54 -0.42
CA ILE A 53 1.46 6.50 0.24
C ILE A 53 0.29 7.15 0.96
N ASP A 54 0.51 8.29 1.61
CA ASP A 54 -0.54 9.02 2.29
C ASP A 54 -1.63 9.42 1.30
N GLU A 55 -1.23 9.94 0.16
CA GLU A 55 -2.15 10.34 -0.89
C GLU A 55 -2.93 9.15 -1.45
N LEU A 56 -2.26 8.03 -1.64
CA LEU A 56 -2.90 6.80 -2.10
C LEU A 56 -3.93 6.31 -1.08
N CYS A 57 -3.60 6.35 0.20
CA CYS A 57 -4.54 5.97 1.25
C CYS A 57 -5.79 6.85 1.23
N GLU A 58 -5.62 8.14 1.00
CA GLU A 58 -6.76 9.05 0.90
C GLU A 58 -7.64 8.73 -0.30
N GLN A 59 -7.03 8.45 -1.43
CA GLN A 59 -7.78 8.08 -2.63
C GLN A 59 -8.59 6.81 -2.41
N ILE A 60 -8.00 5.81 -1.78
CA ILE A 60 -8.68 4.56 -1.48
C ILE A 60 -9.84 4.81 -0.51
N ASN A 61 -9.60 5.65 0.48
CA ASN A 61 -10.58 5.94 1.52
C ASN A 61 -11.78 6.72 0.98
N ILE A 62 -11.52 7.66 0.08
CA ILE A 62 -12.57 8.53 -0.49
C ILE A 62 -13.33 7.81 -1.58
N ASN A 63 -12.63 7.24 -2.54
CA ASN A 63 -13.24 6.65 -3.73
C ASN A 63 -13.55 5.17 -3.56
N GLY A 64 -12.78 4.50 -2.71
CA GLY A 64 -12.81 3.06 -2.61
C GLY A 64 -12.25 2.42 -3.86
N LEU A 65 -11.84 1.16 -3.74
CA LEU A 65 -11.36 0.41 -4.90
C LEU A 65 -12.50 -0.25 -5.65
N MET A 66 -13.72 -0.11 -5.14
CA MET A 66 -14.92 -0.72 -5.69
C MET A 66 -15.78 0.25 -6.47
N SER A 67 -15.47 1.49 -6.43
CA SER A 67 -16.34 2.50 -7.04
C SER A 67 -16.40 2.46 -8.52
#